data_19a989b4b5703319abe632d1111a2b16
#
_entry.id   19a989b4b5703319abe632d1111a2b16
#
_cell.length_a   1.000
_cell.length_b   1.000
_cell.length_c   1.000
_cell.angle_alpha   90.00
_cell.angle_beta   90.00
_cell.angle_gamma   90.00
#
_symmetry.space_group_name_H-M   'P 1'
#
loop_
_entity.id
_entity.type
_entity.pdbx_description
1 polymer ?
#
loop_
_entity_poly.entity_id
_entity_poly.type
_entity_poly.pdbx_seq_one_letter_code
_entity_poly.pdbx_strand_id
1 'polypeptide(L)'
;MIDIVLSLVTLSILVLISLIDIKERRIPNRITYPSIVTALIFMAGVGRFGESGPAYSRALIGLFFTFSLFLSLHIINPQGIGLGDVKLAALLGLTLAWDSIDALIYGIFAIFIISGIYSLILIIRNPKMISGSIPFAPFMTLGYIVGIVLK
;
A
#
# COMPACT_ATOMS: atom_id res chain seq x y z
N MET A 1 -18.21 8.69 -8.10
CA MET A 1 -18.76 8.45 -6.73
C MET A 1 -18.24 7.15 -6.14
N ILE A 2 -18.27 6.04 -6.89
CA ILE A 2 -17.76 4.72 -6.45
C ILE A 2 -16.26 4.81 -6.06
N ASP A 3 -15.44 5.48 -6.87
CA ASP A 3 -14.01 5.62 -6.65
C ASP A 3 -13.69 6.34 -5.33
N ILE A 4 -14.44 7.40 -5.01
CA ILE A 4 -14.28 8.13 -3.75
C ILE A 4 -14.61 7.24 -2.54
N VAL A 5 -15.69 6.47 -2.61
CA VAL A 5 -16.08 5.55 -1.53
C VAL A 5 -15.01 4.48 -1.34
N LEU A 6 -14.54 3.88 -2.43
CA LEU A 6 -13.48 2.87 -2.39
C LEU A 6 -12.19 3.44 -1.79
N SER A 7 -11.80 4.64 -2.22
CA SER A 7 -10.59 5.32 -1.71
C SER A 7 -10.71 5.64 -0.22
N LEU A 8 -11.87 6.11 0.26
CA LEU A 8 -12.10 6.41 1.67
C LEU A 8 -12.09 5.13 2.54
N VAL A 9 -12.72 4.06 2.06
CA VAL A 9 -12.72 2.76 2.76
C VAL A 9 -11.30 2.22 2.84
N THR A 10 -10.57 2.22 1.73
CA THR A 10 -9.16 1.77 1.71
C THR A 10 -8.30 2.61 2.64
N LEU A 11 -8.42 3.94 2.60
CA LEU A 11 -7.69 4.83 3.50
C LEU A 11 -7.98 4.53 4.97
N SER A 12 -9.24 4.29 5.32
CA SER A 12 -9.62 3.93 6.69
C SER A 12 -8.95 2.63 7.15
N ILE A 13 -8.90 1.62 6.26
CA ILE A 13 -8.22 0.35 6.52
C ILE A 13 -6.71 0.56 6.67
N LEU A 14 -6.08 1.35 5.80
CA LEU A 14 -4.65 1.65 5.87
C LEU A 14 -4.28 2.40 7.15
N VAL A 15 -5.10 3.37 7.58
CA VAL A 15 -4.90 4.07 8.85
C VAL A 15 -5.01 3.10 10.03
N LEU A 16 -6.01 2.23 10.04
CA LEU A 16 -6.16 1.22 11.09
C LEU A 16 -4.95 0.28 11.17
N ILE A 17 -4.50 -0.22 10.01
CA ILE A 17 -3.31 -1.09 9.94
C ILE A 17 -2.06 -0.34 10.40
N SER A 18 -1.90 0.93 10.02
CA SER A 18 -0.78 1.76 10.45
C SER A 18 -0.73 1.96 11.96
N LEU A 19 -1.88 2.17 12.61
CA LEU A 19 -1.96 2.28 14.06
C LEU A 19 -1.57 0.96 14.76
N ILE A 20 -1.96 -0.17 14.20
CA ILE A 20 -1.56 -1.49 14.71
C ILE A 20 -0.06 -1.72 14.50
N ASP A 21 0.46 -1.37 13.32
CA ASP A 21 1.88 -1.54 12.99
C ASP A 21 2.80 -0.69 13.87
N ILE A 22 2.39 0.53 14.22
CA ILE A 22 3.12 1.38 15.17
C ILE A 22 3.17 0.75 16.56
N LYS A 23 2.09 0.08 17.00
CA LYS A 23 2.00 -0.50 18.36
C LYS A 23 2.62 -1.89 18.44
N GLU A 24 2.34 -2.74 17.48
CA GLU A 24 2.63 -4.17 17.51
C GLU A 24 3.76 -4.59 16.56
N ARG A 25 4.19 -3.67 15.67
CA ARG A 25 5.19 -3.92 14.60
C ARG A 25 4.85 -5.14 13.76
N ARG A 26 3.56 -5.28 13.44
CA ARG A 26 3.05 -6.36 12.57
C ARG A 26 1.78 -5.94 11.85
N ILE A 27 1.63 -6.40 10.62
CA ILE A 27 0.44 -6.19 9.81
C ILE A 27 -0.49 -7.39 9.98
N PRO A 28 -1.74 -7.19 10.50
CA PRO A 28 -2.65 -8.27 10.82
C PRO A 28 -3.25 -8.90 9.55
N ASN A 29 -2.96 -10.18 9.34
CA ASN A 29 -3.53 -10.94 8.21
C ASN A 29 -5.07 -10.96 8.22
N ARG A 30 -5.67 -10.91 9.41
CA ARG A 30 -7.13 -10.91 9.61
C ARG A 30 -7.82 -9.68 9.03
N ILE A 31 -7.08 -8.60 8.80
CA ILE A 31 -7.60 -7.37 8.19
C ILE A 31 -7.16 -7.31 6.72
N THR A 32 -5.89 -7.54 6.43
CA THR A 32 -5.32 -7.34 5.09
C THR A 32 -5.93 -8.29 4.05
N TYR A 33 -6.04 -9.60 4.34
CA TYR A 33 -6.60 -10.54 3.36
C TYR A 33 -8.08 -10.29 3.06
N PRO A 34 -8.97 -10.13 4.06
CA PRO A 34 -10.37 -9.80 3.77
C PRO A 34 -10.51 -8.50 2.98
N SER A 35 -9.67 -7.50 3.26
CA SER A 35 -9.70 -6.22 2.52
C SER A 35 -9.34 -6.40 1.05
N ILE A 36 -8.31 -7.19 0.72
CA ILE A 36 -7.94 -7.50 -0.66
C ILE A 36 -9.09 -8.25 -1.36
N VAL A 37 -9.62 -9.30 -0.71
CA VAL A 37 -10.69 -10.13 -1.29
C VAL A 37 -11.97 -9.31 -1.52
N THR A 38 -12.37 -8.51 -0.53
CA THR A 38 -13.55 -7.63 -0.65
C THR A 38 -13.36 -6.60 -1.76
N ALA A 39 -12.20 -5.97 -1.86
CA ALA A 39 -11.89 -5.03 -2.93
C ALA A 39 -11.94 -5.71 -4.31
N LEU A 40 -11.35 -6.89 -4.46
CA LEU A 40 -11.40 -7.66 -5.71
C LEU A 40 -12.83 -8.02 -6.13
N ILE A 41 -13.65 -8.54 -5.19
CA ILE A 41 -15.04 -8.91 -5.47
C ILE A 41 -15.85 -7.67 -5.87
N PHE A 42 -15.69 -6.57 -5.13
CA PHE A 42 -16.38 -5.32 -5.41
C PHE A 42 -16.01 -4.78 -6.79
N MET A 43 -14.71 -4.68 -7.09
CA MET A 43 -14.20 -4.19 -8.38
C MET A 43 -14.61 -5.11 -9.55
N ALA A 44 -14.61 -6.44 -9.36
CA ALA A 44 -15.07 -7.39 -10.36
C ALA A 44 -16.57 -7.22 -10.65
N GLY A 45 -17.38 -6.99 -9.62
CA GLY A 45 -18.80 -6.69 -9.78
C GLY A 45 -19.04 -5.39 -10.56
N VAL A 46 -18.39 -4.32 -10.18
CA VAL A 46 -18.50 -3.01 -10.87
C VAL A 46 -17.95 -3.09 -12.30
N GLY A 47 -16.80 -3.75 -12.49
CA GLY A 47 -16.19 -3.90 -13.83
C GLY A 47 -17.00 -4.77 -14.79
N ARG A 48 -17.76 -5.73 -14.27
CA ARG A 48 -18.60 -6.65 -15.09
C ARG A 48 -19.92 -6.04 -15.53
N PHE A 49 -20.50 -5.17 -14.70
CA PHE A 49 -21.82 -4.58 -14.94
C PHE A 49 -21.77 -3.12 -15.39
N GLY A 50 -20.56 -2.51 -15.60
CA GLY A 50 -20.38 -1.13 -15.99
C GLY A 50 -19.25 -0.94 -17.01
N GLU A 51 -19.02 0.31 -17.39
CA GLU A 51 -17.94 0.71 -18.30
C GLU A 51 -16.52 0.65 -17.67
N SER A 52 -16.41 0.07 -16.47
CA SER A 52 -15.18 0.06 -15.64
C SER A 52 -14.26 -1.14 -15.91
N GLY A 53 -14.50 -1.92 -16.97
CA GLY A 53 -13.64 -3.06 -17.33
C GLY A 53 -12.15 -2.71 -17.47
N PRO A 54 -11.77 -1.61 -18.14
CA PRO A 54 -10.37 -1.18 -18.20
C PRO A 54 -9.77 -0.82 -16.83
N ALA A 55 -10.56 -0.25 -15.90
CA ALA A 55 -10.12 0.04 -14.53
C ALA A 55 -9.82 -1.23 -13.74
N TYR A 56 -10.66 -2.26 -13.89
CA TYR A 56 -10.43 -3.57 -13.25
C TYR A 56 -9.13 -4.22 -13.72
N SER A 57 -8.88 -4.21 -15.04
CA SER A 57 -7.62 -4.74 -15.59
C SER A 57 -6.40 -4.00 -15.07
N ARG A 58 -6.45 -2.65 -15.00
CA ARG A 58 -5.40 -1.83 -14.40
C ARG A 58 -5.18 -2.17 -12.93
N ALA A 59 -6.26 -2.33 -12.17
CA ALA A 59 -6.21 -2.69 -10.75
C ALA A 59 -5.49 -4.03 -10.53
N LEU A 60 -5.78 -5.04 -11.34
CA LEU A 60 -5.08 -6.33 -11.28
C LEU A 60 -3.58 -6.17 -11.61
N ILE A 61 -3.24 -5.40 -12.65
CA ILE A 61 -1.84 -5.12 -12.99
C ILE A 61 -1.15 -4.41 -11.82
N GLY A 62 -1.80 -3.41 -11.23
CA GLY A 62 -1.29 -2.68 -10.06
C GLY A 62 -1.04 -3.60 -8.86
N LEU A 63 -1.99 -4.50 -8.57
CA LEU A 63 -1.85 -5.50 -7.52
C LEU A 63 -0.59 -6.37 -7.74
N PHE A 64 -0.50 -7.00 -8.91
CA PHE A 64 0.62 -7.90 -9.21
C PHE A 64 1.95 -7.17 -9.28
N PHE A 65 1.97 -5.96 -9.83
CA PHE A 65 3.18 -5.13 -9.92
C PHE A 65 3.70 -4.77 -8.53
N THR A 66 2.86 -4.19 -7.67
CA THR A 66 3.29 -3.80 -6.32
C THR A 66 3.61 -4.99 -5.43
N PHE A 67 2.82 -6.07 -5.53
CA PHE A 67 3.13 -7.32 -4.84
C PHE A 67 4.51 -7.84 -5.23
N SER A 68 4.80 -7.95 -6.53
CA SER A 68 6.09 -8.45 -7.04
C SER A 68 7.24 -7.53 -6.66
N LEU A 69 7.04 -6.21 -6.74
CA LEU A 69 8.03 -5.21 -6.34
C LEU A 69 8.41 -5.38 -4.86
N PHE A 70 7.41 -5.40 -3.97
CA PHE A 70 7.68 -5.53 -2.54
C PHE A 70 8.17 -6.93 -2.14
N LEU A 71 7.71 -7.97 -2.84
CA LEU A 71 8.23 -9.33 -2.66
C LEU A 71 9.72 -9.41 -3.05
N SER A 72 10.11 -8.80 -4.16
CA SER A 72 11.51 -8.73 -4.57
C SER A 72 12.38 -8.02 -3.54
N LEU A 73 11.90 -6.90 -3.01
CA LEU A 73 12.57 -6.17 -1.94
C LEU A 73 12.68 -7.00 -0.65
N HIS A 74 11.62 -7.74 -0.30
CA HIS A 74 11.66 -8.68 0.83
C HIS A 74 12.68 -9.78 0.63
N ILE A 75 12.78 -10.37 -0.57
CA ILE A 75 13.78 -11.42 -0.87
C ILE A 75 15.20 -10.87 -0.76
N ILE A 76 15.43 -9.64 -1.21
CA ILE A 76 16.76 -8.97 -1.12
C ILE A 76 17.12 -8.65 0.33
N ASN A 77 16.15 -8.14 1.11
CA ASN A 77 16.37 -7.76 2.51
C ASN A 77 15.17 -8.14 3.38
N PRO A 78 15.07 -9.40 3.84
CA PRO A 78 13.95 -9.88 4.65
C PRO A 78 13.80 -9.17 6.01
N GLN A 79 14.88 -8.57 6.51
CA GLN A 79 14.88 -7.83 7.78
C GLN A 79 14.37 -6.39 7.61
N GLY A 80 14.47 -5.84 6.40
CA GLY A 80 14.07 -4.46 6.09
C GLY A 80 12.59 -4.34 5.75
N ILE A 81 12.04 -5.27 4.97
CA ILE A 81 10.63 -5.27 4.53
C ILE A 81 10.01 -6.60 4.94
N GLY A 82 8.94 -6.54 5.74
CA GLY A 82 8.20 -7.70 6.20
C GLY A 82 7.26 -8.29 5.13
N LEU A 83 6.92 -9.58 5.24
CA LEU A 83 5.86 -10.19 4.39
C LEU A 83 4.49 -9.51 4.59
N GLY A 84 4.27 -8.85 5.72
CA GLY A 84 3.09 -8.03 5.96
C GLY A 84 2.99 -6.85 5.00
N ASP A 85 4.11 -6.15 4.79
CA ASP A 85 4.22 -5.01 3.88
C ASP A 85 3.97 -5.43 2.43
N VAL A 86 4.46 -6.61 2.02
CA VAL A 86 4.22 -7.19 0.68
C VAL A 86 2.73 -7.35 0.42
N LYS A 87 1.97 -7.85 1.39
CA LYS A 87 0.52 -8.03 1.28
C LYS A 87 -0.21 -6.70 1.27
N LEU A 88 0.22 -5.76 2.11
CA LEU A 88 -0.36 -4.43 2.16
C LEU A 88 -0.10 -3.66 0.85
N ALA A 89 1.09 -3.84 0.25
CA ALA A 89 1.41 -3.30 -1.07
C ALA A 89 0.48 -3.82 -2.15
N ALA A 90 0.08 -5.11 -2.10
CA ALA A 90 -0.91 -5.66 -3.04
C ALA A 90 -2.26 -4.94 -2.95
N LEU A 91 -2.77 -4.67 -1.73
CA LEU A 91 -4.01 -3.89 -1.53
C LEU A 91 -3.86 -2.47 -2.08
N LEU A 92 -2.75 -1.83 -1.78
CA LEU A 92 -2.46 -0.46 -2.19
C LEU A 92 -2.35 -0.36 -3.72
N GLY A 93 -1.63 -1.28 -4.36
CA GLY A 93 -1.51 -1.32 -5.82
C GLY A 93 -2.84 -1.59 -6.52
N LEU A 94 -3.67 -2.49 -5.95
CA LEU A 94 -5.01 -2.77 -6.44
C LEU A 94 -5.87 -1.51 -6.47
N THR A 95 -5.89 -0.76 -5.38
CA THR A 95 -6.81 0.38 -5.20
C THR A 95 -6.31 1.66 -5.86
N LEU A 96 -5.00 1.93 -5.87
CA LEU A 96 -4.44 3.07 -6.59
C LEU A 96 -4.56 2.90 -8.11
N ALA A 97 -4.25 1.72 -8.64
CA ALA A 97 -4.34 1.47 -10.08
C ALA A 97 -5.79 1.39 -10.58
N TRP A 98 -6.75 1.04 -9.73
CA TRP A 98 -8.16 1.19 -10.04
C TRP A 98 -8.49 2.63 -10.39
N ASP A 99 -8.02 3.55 -9.60
CA ASP A 99 -8.28 4.97 -9.75
C ASP A 99 -7.55 5.53 -10.99
N SER A 100 -6.21 5.47 -11.02
CA SER A 100 -5.40 5.79 -12.19
C SER A 100 -3.99 5.19 -12.12
N ILE A 101 -3.30 5.14 -13.27
CA ILE A 101 -1.88 4.76 -13.31
C ILE A 101 -1.02 5.83 -12.63
N ASP A 102 -1.38 7.11 -12.79
CA ASP A 102 -0.66 8.22 -12.16
C ASP A 102 -0.75 8.14 -10.64
N ALA A 103 -1.93 7.81 -10.09
CA ALA A 103 -2.10 7.57 -8.66
C ALA A 103 -1.17 6.46 -8.14
N LEU A 104 -1.07 5.36 -8.89
CA LEU A 104 -0.17 4.25 -8.55
C LEU A 104 1.29 4.72 -8.54
N ILE A 105 1.72 5.43 -9.59
CA ILE A 105 3.11 5.89 -9.73
C ILE A 105 3.44 6.87 -8.60
N TYR A 106 2.64 7.93 -8.42
CA TYR A 106 2.88 8.93 -7.37
C TYR A 106 2.84 8.31 -5.98
N GLY A 107 1.92 7.36 -5.73
CA GLY A 107 1.81 6.66 -4.47
C GLY A 107 3.08 5.85 -4.15
N ILE A 108 3.57 5.06 -5.09
CA ILE A 108 4.80 4.25 -4.92
C ILE A 108 6.01 5.17 -4.69
N PHE A 109 6.20 6.19 -5.52
CA PHE A 109 7.32 7.13 -5.34
C PHE A 109 7.26 7.81 -3.98
N ALA A 110 6.08 8.26 -3.54
CA ALA A 110 5.90 8.91 -2.26
C ALA A 110 6.26 7.97 -1.09
N ILE A 111 5.87 6.68 -1.15
CA ILE A 111 6.25 5.69 -0.12
C ILE A 111 7.76 5.66 0.04
N PHE A 112 8.51 5.50 -1.06
CA PHE A 112 9.97 5.38 -0.99
C PHE A 112 10.65 6.68 -0.61
N ILE A 113 10.18 7.82 -1.10
CA ILE A 113 10.74 9.14 -0.75
C ILE A 113 10.54 9.42 0.74
N ILE A 114 9.30 9.27 1.24
CA ILE A 114 8.98 9.60 2.64
C ILE A 114 9.70 8.64 3.59
N SER A 115 9.68 7.33 3.31
CA SER A 115 10.38 6.34 4.14
C SER A 115 11.90 6.50 4.08
N GLY A 116 12.44 6.85 2.91
CA GLY A 116 13.87 7.12 2.73
C GLY A 116 14.33 8.35 3.51
N ILE A 117 13.59 9.46 3.42
CA ILE A 117 13.87 10.69 4.19
C ILE A 117 13.81 10.40 5.70
N TYR A 118 12.76 9.69 6.15
CA TYR A 118 12.62 9.31 7.55
C TYR A 118 13.78 8.44 8.04
N SER A 119 14.16 7.43 7.26
CA SER A 119 15.30 6.55 7.58
C SER A 119 16.62 7.33 7.64
N LEU A 120 16.83 8.27 6.72
CA LEU A 120 18.01 9.12 6.70
C LEU A 120 18.09 10.01 7.96
N ILE A 121 16.97 10.63 8.34
CA ILE A 121 16.89 11.44 9.57
C ILE A 121 17.21 10.59 10.81
N LEU A 122 16.71 9.36 10.88
CA LEU A 122 16.99 8.45 12.00
C LEU A 122 18.48 8.09 12.07
N ILE A 123 19.11 7.78 10.95
CA ILE A 123 20.54 7.45 10.86
C ILE A 123 21.39 8.63 11.36
N ILE A 124 21.07 9.86 10.92
CA ILE A 124 21.80 11.04 11.32
C ILE A 124 21.66 11.34 12.81
N ARG A 125 20.44 11.16 13.36
CA ARG A 125 20.17 11.46 14.77
C ARG A 125 20.67 10.41 15.73
N ASN A 126 20.56 9.13 15.38
CA ASN A 126 20.92 7.98 16.24
C ASN A 126 21.47 6.81 15.42
N PRO A 127 22.77 6.78 15.08
CA PRO A 127 23.37 5.70 14.29
C PRO A 127 23.21 4.30 14.90
N LYS A 128 23.00 4.21 16.22
CA LYS A 128 22.80 2.95 16.95
C LYS A 128 21.37 2.37 16.79
N MET A 129 20.42 3.13 16.28
CA MET A 129 19.02 2.66 16.07
C MET A 129 18.79 1.94 14.72
N ILE A 130 19.84 1.77 13.92
CA ILE A 130 19.78 1.12 12.59
C ILE A 130 19.29 -0.34 12.66
N SER A 131 19.44 -1.00 13.82
CA SER A 131 19.01 -2.40 14.02
C SER A 131 17.53 -2.55 14.44
N GLY A 132 16.78 -1.46 14.57
CA GLY A 132 15.37 -1.52 14.94
C GLY A 132 14.45 -1.65 13.71
N SER A 133 13.49 -2.58 13.75
CA SER A 133 12.40 -2.63 12.75
C SER A 133 11.58 -1.33 12.81
N ILE A 134 11.47 -0.62 11.70
CA ILE A 134 10.64 0.59 11.55
C ILE A 134 9.27 0.17 11.04
N PRO A 135 8.15 0.63 11.66
CA PRO A 135 6.82 0.35 11.13
C PRO A 135 6.68 0.99 9.74
N PHE A 136 6.40 0.17 8.72
CA PHE A 136 6.38 0.62 7.33
C PHE A 136 4.98 1.02 6.84
N ALA A 137 3.92 0.47 7.44
CA ALA A 137 2.54 0.76 7.06
C ALA A 137 2.16 2.26 7.11
N PRO A 138 2.66 3.09 8.05
CA PRO A 138 2.41 4.54 8.03
C PRO A 138 2.90 5.22 6.75
N PHE A 139 4.07 4.83 6.23
CA PHE A 139 4.61 5.39 4.99
C PHE A 139 3.79 4.96 3.78
N MET A 140 3.29 3.71 3.79
CA MET A 140 2.36 3.22 2.77
C MET A 140 1.05 4.00 2.77
N THR A 141 0.53 4.34 3.95
CA THR A 141 -0.68 5.17 4.09
C THR A 141 -0.46 6.58 3.57
N LEU A 142 0.67 7.22 3.91
CA LEU A 142 1.02 8.54 3.38
C LEU A 142 1.20 8.52 1.87
N GLY A 143 1.88 7.51 1.32
CA GLY A 143 2.02 7.32 -0.11
C GLY A 143 0.67 7.13 -0.82
N TYR A 144 -0.26 6.39 -0.20
CA TYR A 144 -1.62 6.25 -0.71
C TYR A 144 -2.34 7.60 -0.82
N ILE A 145 -2.26 8.42 0.24
CA ILE A 145 -2.86 9.77 0.24
C ILE A 145 -2.26 10.63 -0.88
N VAL A 146 -0.93 10.64 -1.02
CA VAL A 146 -0.25 11.39 -2.08
C VAL A 146 -0.71 10.92 -3.46
N GLY A 147 -0.79 9.61 -3.69
CA GLY A 147 -1.26 9.04 -4.94
C GLY A 147 -2.67 9.49 -5.31
N ILE A 148 -3.61 9.50 -4.35
CA ILE A 148 -5.00 9.94 -4.59
C ILE A 148 -5.11 11.45 -4.80
N VAL A 149 -4.27 12.25 -4.15
CA VAL A 149 -4.35 13.72 -4.22
C VAL A 149 -3.69 14.29 -5.47
N LEU A 150 -2.59 13.69 -5.95
CA LEU A 150 -1.79 14.22 -7.06
C LEU A 150 -2.16 13.66 -8.44
N LYS A 151 -3.10 12.73 -8.53
CA LYS A 151 -3.55 12.11 -9.78
C LYS A 151 -4.21 13.08 -10.76
#